data_746b6351c4165ddb214838afff57f952
#
_entry.id   746b6351c4165ddb214838afff57f952
#
_cell.length_a   1.000
_cell.length_b   1.000
_cell.length_c   1.000
_cell.angle_alpha   90.00
_cell.angle_beta   90.00
_cell.angle_gamma   90.00
#
_symmetry.space_group_name_H-M   'P 1'
#
loop_
_entity.id
_entity.type
_entity.pdbx_description
1 polymer ?
#
loop_
_entity_poly.entity_id
_entity_poly.type
_entity_poly.pdbx_seq_one_letter_code
_entity_poly.pdbx_strand_id
1 'polypeptide(L)'
;VISGRDLAENLRKHVESYAGDSLSIVFPEEAVSFTQDKEKVTVALESGRIYEAGSLLLAPGATRRKLEIPGAIEYDQKGLTYCATCDGPLFEGKDVAVIGGGNAAFETSAQLLAYCKTVTLLIRSGAFRADEIIVRAVLAHSNIRVIKNAIPTEVIGGKFVTGLKWKNPAGTEDILP
;
A
#
# COMPACT_ATOMS: atom_id res chain seq x y z
N VAL A 1 -9.85 11.86 20.86
CA VAL A 1 -8.91 11.27 19.87
C VAL A 1 -7.81 10.59 20.66
N ILE A 2 -7.49 9.32 20.35
CA ILE A 2 -6.41 8.55 20.96
C ILE A 2 -5.26 8.39 19.97
N SER A 3 -4.01 8.45 20.43
CA SER A 3 -2.87 8.17 19.57
C SER A 3 -2.77 6.68 19.22
N GLY A 4 -2.18 6.33 18.07
CA GLY A 4 -1.97 4.92 17.72
C GLY A 4 -1.13 4.16 18.76
N ARG A 5 -0.17 4.83 19.40
CA ARG A 5 0.65 4.29 20.48
C ARG A 5 -0.20 3.95 21.72
N ASP A 6 -1.03 4.88 22.17
CA ASP A 6 -1.88 4.69 23.35
C ASP A 6 -2.93 3.61 23.08
N LEU A 7 -3.45 3.54 21.83
CA LEU A 7 -4.37 2.49 21.43
C LEU A 7 -3.69 1.11 21.51
N ALA A 8 -2.48 0.97 20.97
CA ALA A 8 -1.72 -0.28 21.02
C ALA A 8 -1.43 -0.71 22.47
N GLU A 9 -1.05 0.23 23.33
CA GLU A 9 -0.82 -0.04 24.75
C GLU A 9 -2.10 -0.46 25.48
N ASN A 10 -3.22 0.18 25.20
CA ASN A 10 -4.51 -0.19 25.78
C ASN A 10 -4.96 -1.58 25.31
N LEU A 11 -4.76 -1.92 24.02
CA LEU A 11 -5.05 -3.26 23.51
C LEU A 11 -4.17 -4.32 24.17
N ARG A 12 -2.90 -4.05 24.38
CA ARG A 12 -1.99 -4.95 25.11
C ARG A 12 -2.47 -5.19 26.54
N LYS A 13 -2.74 -4.13 27.31
CA LYS A 13 -3.27 -4.22 28.67
C LYS A 13 -4.59 -4.98 28.73
N HIS A 14 -5.45 -4.78 27.71
CA HIS A 14 -6.72 -5.49 27.62
C HIS A 14 -6.49 -7.01 27.48
N VAL A 15 -5.61 -7.42 26.57
CA VAL A 15 -5.27 -8.85 26.42
C VAL A 15 -4.69 -9.42 27.70
N GLU A 16 -3.71 -8.73 28.32
CA GLU A 16 -3.07 -9.16 29.58
C GLU A 16 -4.10 -9.32 30.72
N SER A 17 -5.09 -8.42 30.81
CA SER A 17 -6.12 -8.47 31.87
C SER A 17 -7.08 -9.64 31.76
N TYR A 18 -7.32 -10.16 30.55
CA TYR A 18 -8.23 -11.28 30.31
C TYR A 18 -7.52 -12.64 30.27
N ALA A 19 -6.27 -12.66 29.88
CA ALA A 19 -5.55 -13.91 29.65
C ALA A 19 -4.91 -14.51 30.93
N GLY A 20 -4.64 -13.69 31.95
CA GLY A 20 -3.97 -14.11 33.18
C GLY A 20 -2.68 -14.87 32.86
N ASP A 21 -2.46 -15.99 33.55
CA ASP A 21 -1.26 -16.83 33.37
C ASP A 21 -1.26 -17.68 32.09
N SER A 22 -2.34 -17.66 31.30
CA SER A 22 -2.46 -18.44 30.05
C SER A 22 -1.82 -17.77 28.85
N LEU A 23 -1.32 -16.52 28.96
CA LEU A 23 -0.69 -15.76 27.91
C LEU A 23 0.82 -15.58 28.16
N SER A 24 1.61 -15.84 27.12
CA SER A 24 3.02 -15.42 27.08
C SER A 24 3.24 -14.46 25.90
N ILE A 25 3.67 -13.24 26.20
CA ILE A 25 4.04 -12.24 25.19
C ILE A 25 5.55 -12.26 25.01
N VAL A 26 5.99 -12.57 23.81
CA VAL A 26 7.42 -12.59 23.46
C VAL A 26 7.74 -11.33 22.66
N PHE A 27 8.52 -10.42 23.27
CA PHE A 27 8.88 -9.13 22.69
C PHE A 27 10.25 -8.66 23.24
N PRO A 28 11.10 -8.03 22.45
CA PRO A 28 11.04 -7.86 21.00
C PRO A 28 11.65 -9.07 20.29
N GLU A 29 10.86 -9.85 19.61
CA GLU A 29 11.30 -11.03 18.85
C GLU A 29 10.52 -11.15 17.55
N GLU A 30 11.18 -11.55 16.49
CA GLU A 30 10.57 -11.76 15.18
C GLU A 30 10.46 -13.24 14.85
N ALA A 31 9.27 -13.67 14.40
CA ALA A 31 9.07 -15.00 13.86
C ALA A 31 9.56 -15.04 12.41
N VAL A 32 10.59 -15.83 12.13
CA VAL A 32 11.25 -15.87 10.81
C VAL A 32 10.75 -16.99 9.92
N SER A 33 10.23 -18.07 10.51
CA SER A 33 9.64 -19.18 9.74
C SER A 33 8.68 -20.00 10.58
N PHE A 34 7.82 -20.73 9.89
CA PHE A 34 7.03 -21.78 10.51
C PHE A 34 6.97 -23.03 9.62
N THR A 35 6.83 -24.18 10.24
CA THR A 35 6.58 -25.47 9.57
C THR A 35 5.38 -26.14 10.23
N GLN A 36 4.65 -26.92 9.48
CA GLN A 36 3.49 -27.66 9.96
C GLN A 36 3.64 -29.14 9.59
N ASP A 37 3.45 -29.99 10.56
CA ASP A 37 3.19 -31.40 10.37
C ASP A 37 1.71 -31.73 10.65
N LYS A 38 1.36 -33.02 10.75
CA LYS A 38 -0.05 -33.43 10.93
C LYS A 38 -0.65 -33.05 12.28
N GLU A 39 0.15 -32.83 13.30
CA GLU A 39 -0.29 -32.69 14.69
C GLU A 39 0.06 -31.33 15.29
N LYS A 40 1.10 -30.66 14.79
CA LYS A 40 1.61 -29.42 15.37
C LYS A 40 2.21 -28.45 14.34
N VAL A 41 2.26 -27.20 14.75
CA VAL A 41 2.98 -26.13 14.06
C VAL A 41 4.20 -25.78 14.90
N THR A 42 5.35 -25.66 14.25
CA THR A 42 6.61 -25.23 14.85
C THR A 42 6.96 -23.85 14.31
N VAL A 43 7.20 -22.89 15.19
CA VAL A 43 7.57 -21.51 14.85
C VAL A 43 8.98 -21.25 15.33
N ALA A 44 9.86 -20.77 14.43
CA ALA A 44 11.22 -20.36 14.75
C ALA A 44 11.32 -18.84 14.80
N LEU A 45 12.00 -18.34 15.85
CA LEU A 45 12.29 -16.93 16.03
C LEU A 45 13.72 -16.60 15.56
N GLU A 46 13.98 -15.31 15.31
CA GLU A 46 15.29 -14.80 14.92
C GLU A 46 16.39 -15.16 15.93
N SER A 47 16.09 -15.19 17.21
CA SER A 47 16.99 -15.61 18.28
C SER A 47 17.37 -17.11 18.25
N GLY A 48 16.76 -17.91 17.38
CA GLY A 48 16.90 -19.35 17.33
C GLY A 48 15.97 -20.11 18.32
N ARG A 49 15.16 -19.41 19.11
CA ARG A 49 14.13 -20.08 19.94
C ARG A 49 13.05 -20.70 19.07
N ILE A 50 12.50 -21.81 19.53
CA ILE A 50 11.48 -22.58 18.85
C ILE A 50 10.27 -22.70 19.75
N TYR A 51 9.09 -22.51 19.20
CA TYR A 51 7.80 -22.75 19.83
C TYR A 51 7.01 -23.78 19.07
N GLU A 52 6.35 -24.68 19.77
CA GLU A 52 5.45 -25.69 19.22
C GLU A 52 4.02 -25.43 19.71
N ALA A 53 3.04 -25.52 18.80
CA ALA A 53 1.64 -25.27 19.10
C ALA A 53 0.73 -26.20 18.27
N GLY A 54 -0.46 -26.47 18.76
CA GLY A 54 -1.49 -27.20 18.00
C GLY A 54 -2.13 -26.36 16.90
N SER A 55 -2.03 -25.01 16.98
CA SER A 55 -2.54 -24.10 15.95
C SER A 55 -1.74 -22.81 15.95
N LEU A 56 -1.71 -22.12 14.81
CA LEU A 56 -1.05 -20.83 14.62
C LEU A 56 -2.01 -19.85 13.96
N LEU A 57 -2.19 -18.69 14.61
CA LEU A 57 -2.86 -17.54 14.00
C LEU A 57 -1.80 -16.56 13.48
N LEU A 58 -1.77 -16.37 12.17
CA LEU A 58 -0.88 -15.41 11.52
C LEU A 58 -1.57 -14.04 11.39
N ALA A 59 -1.04 -13.05 12.11
CA ALA A 59 -1.52 -11.66 12.05
C ALA A 59 -0.35 -10.68 11.83
N PRO A 60 0.47 -10.84 10.76
CA PRO A 60 1.71 -10.08 10.54
C PRO A 60 1.45 -8.66 10.05
N GLY A 61 0.20 -8.27 9.87
CA GLY A 61 -0.15 -6.99 9.24
C GLY A 61 0.15 -6.99 7.74
N ALA A 62 0.25 -5.78 7.17
CA ALA A 62 0.56 -5.58 5.77
C ALA A 62 1.46 -4.37 5.58
N THR A 63 2.40 -4.46 4.67
CA THR A 63 3.23 -3.35 4.24
C THR A 63 2.91 -3.01 2.79
N ARG A 64 2.77 -1.72 2.48
CA ARG A 64 2.51 -1.28 1.10
C ARG A 64 3.77 -1.48 0.27
N ARG A 65 3.60 -2.06 -0.90
CA ARG A 65 4.69 -2.19 -1.87
C ARG A 65 5.07 -0.80 -2.36
N LYS A 66 6.32 -0.42 -2.12
CA LYS A 66 6.86 0.85 -2.63
C LYS A 66 7.23 0.73 -4.11
N LEU A 67 7.27 1.87 -4.78
CA LEU A 67 7.68 1.99 -6.17
C LEU A 67 9.22 1.91 -6.24
N GLU A 68 9.73 1.01 -7.06
CA GLU A 68 11.17 0.72 -7.18
C GLU A 68 11.72 1.30 -8.49
N ILE A 69 11.65 2.63 -8.63
CA ILE A 69 12.20 3.38 -9.77
C ILE A 69 12.99 4.59 -9.27
N PRO A 70 13.91 5.15 -10.05
CA PRO A 70 14.61 6.40 -9.75
C PRO A 70 13.65 7.50 -9.29
N GLY A 71 14.05 8.26 -8.28
CA GLY A 71 13.27 9.33 -7.66
C GLY A 71 12.22 8.87 -6.64
N ALA A 72 11.81 7.60 -6.61
CA ALA A 72 10.73 7.15 -5.73
C ALA A 72 11.05 7.32 -4.24
N ILE A 73 12.30 7.06 -3.83
CA ILE A 73 12.74 7.26 -2.43
C ILE A 73 12.91 8.75 -2.13
N GLU A 74 13.47 9.50 -3.05
CA GLU A 74 13.73 10.94 -2.89
C GLU A 74 12.45 11.75 -2.69
N TYR A 75 11.40 11.40 -3.45
CA TYR A 75 10.11 12.10 -3.45
C TYR A 75 9.04 11.46 -2.55
N ASP A 76 9.39 10.44 -1.78
CA ASP A 76 8.48 9.88 -0.75
C ASP A 76 8.10 10.99 0.25
N GLN A 77 6.81 11.24 0.43
CA GLN A 77 6.23 12.36 1.19
C GLN A 77 6.54 13.77 0.62
N LYS A 78 7.08 13.85 -0.59
CA LYS A 78 7.31 15.12 -1.31
C LYS A 78 6.54 15.18 -2.63
N GLY A 79 5.29 14.74 -2.61
CA GLY A 79 4.44 14.63 -3.78
C GLY A 79 4.23 13.20 -4.27
N LEU A 80 5.05 12.24 -3.82
CA LEU A 80 4.78 10.81 -3.93
C LEU A 80 4.24 10.30 -2.60
N THR A 81 3.12 9.61 -2.63
CA THR A 81 2.51 8.98 -1.45
C THR A 81 1.94 7.62 -1.78
N TYR A 82 1.75 6.81 -0.74
CA TYR A 82 1.15 5.49 -0.83
C TYR A 82 -0.18 5.38 -0.06
N CYS A 83 -0.70 6.52 0.43
CA CYS A 83 -1.94 6.58 1.20
C CYS A 83 -2.86 7.70 0.72
N ALA A 84 -3.79 7.40 -0.18
CA ALA A 84 -4.74 8.40 -0.66
C ALA A 84 -5.66 8.94 0.46
N THR A 85 -6.05 8.08 1.39
CA THR A 85 -6.89 8.49 2.55
C THR A 85 -6.16 9.44 3.48
N CYS A 86 -4.82 9.25 3.66
CA CYS A 86 -4.01 10.10 4.53
C CYS A 86 -3.72 11.46 3.89
N ASP A 87 -3.34 11.44 2.62
CA ASP A 87 -2.70 12.59 1.97
C ASP A 87 -3.53 13.19 0.82
N GLY A 88 -4.63 12.52 0.42
CA GLY A 88 -5.48 12.95 -0.70
C GLY A 88 -5.89 14.43 -0.63
N PRO A 89 -6.35 14.95 0.50
CA PRO A 89 -6.71 16.38 0.62
C PRO A 89 -5.56 17.35 0.33
N LEU A 90 -4.29 16.95 0.50
CA LEU A 90 -3.12 17.78 0.18
C LEU A 90 -2.93 18.01 -1.33
N PHE A 91 -3.60 17.20 -2.14
CA PHE A 91 -3.57 17.28 -3.61
C PHE A 91 -4.80 17.99 -4.19
N GLU A 92 -5.58 18.69 -3.36
CA GLU A 92 -6.74 19.45 -3.83
C GLU A 92 -6.37 20.40 -4.99
N GLY A 93 -7.16 20.35 -6.06
CA GLY A 93 -6.98 21.16 -7.26
C GLY A 93 -5.76 20.81 -8.12
N LYS A 94 -4.99 19.78 -7.79
CA LYS A 94 -3.80 19.35 -8.56
C LYS A 94 -4.13 18.27 -9.58
N ASP A 95 -3.26 18.14 -10.57
CA ASP A 95 -3.22 17.02 -11.46
C ASP A 95 -2.42 15.89 -10.79
N VAL A 96 -2.97 14.68 -10.71
CA VAL A 96 -2.34 13.56 -10.00
C VAL A 96 -2.26 12.31 -10.85
N ALA A 97 -1.22 11.51 -10.62
CA ALA A 97 -1.06 10.20 -11.22
C ALA A 97 -1.28 9.08 -10.18
N VAL A 98 -2.04 8.06 -10.55
CA VAL A 98 -2.21 6.83 -9.77
C VAL A 98 -1.59 5.67 -10.56
N ILE A 99 -0.70 4.90 -9.93
CA ILE A 99 -0.03 3.77 -10.57
C ILE A 99 -0.66 2.46 -10.09
N GLY A 100 -1.24 1.70 -11.00
CA GLY A 100 -1.84 0.41 -10.72
C GLY A 100 -3.10 0.13 -11.53
N GLY A 101 -3.55 -1.12 -11.54
CA GLY A 101 -4.73 -1.56 -12.31
C GLY A 101 -5.64 -2.55 -11.56
N GLY A 102 -5.44 -2.72 -10.25
CA GLY A 102 -6.28 -3.52 -9.36
C GLY A 102 -7.20 -2.66 -8.49
N ASN A 103 -7.98 -3.29 -7.60
CA ASN A 103 -8.95 -2.63 -6.73
C ASN A 103 -8.36 -1.44 -5.98
N ALA A 104 -7.20 -1.60 -5.33
CA ALA A 104 -6.55 -0.53 -4.58
C ALA A 104 -6.28 0.75 -5.42
N ALA A 105 -5.90 0.60 -6.70
CA ALA A 105 -5.67 1.74 -7.58
C ALA A 105 -6.98 2.44 -7.98
N PHE A 106 -8.04 1.68 -8.23
CA PHE A 106 -9.35 2.23 -8.54
C PHE A 106 -10.00 2.89 -7.32
N GLU A 107 -9.88 2.30 -6.12
CA GLU A 107 -10.31 2.90 -4.85
C GLU A 107 -9.57 4.20 -4.56
N THR A 108 -8.23 4.20 -4.73
CA THR A 108 -7.40 5.41 -4.65
C THR A 108 -7.87 6.47 -5.63
N SER A 109 -8.12 6.09 -6.90
CA SER A 109 -8.62 7.02 -7.92
C SER A 109 -9.98 7.59 -7.55
N ALA A 110 -10.91 6.77 -7.07
CA ALA A 110 -12.23 7.20 -6.61
C ALA A 110 -12.14 8.26 -5.50
N GLN A 111 -11.24 8.06 -4.53
CA GLN A 111 -11.03 9.03 -3.46
C GLN A 111 -10.45 10.35 -3.99
N LEU A 112 -9.43 10.27 -4.86
CA LEU A 112 -8.76 11.46 -5.39
C LEU A 112 -9.63 12.28 -6.35
N LEU A 113 -10.56 11.65 -7.06
CA LEU A 113 -11.50 12.34 -7.95
C LEU A 113 -12.38 13.37 -7.23
N ALA A 114 -12.56 13.24 -5.91
CA ALA A 114 -13.29 14.20 -5.09
C ALA A 114 -12.50 15.50 -4.79
N TYR A 115 -11.17 15.46 -4.88
CA TYR A 115 -10.29 16.57 -4.48
C TYR A 115 -9.49 17.14 -5.66
N CYS A 116 -9.03 16.26 -6.54
CA CYS A 116 -8.06 16.62 -7.56
C CYS A 116 -8.72 17.18 -8.81
N LYS A 117 -7.99 18.06 -9.50
CA LYS A 117 -8.41 18.63 -10.78
C LYS A 117 -8.52 17.54 -11.85
N THR A 118 -7.49 16.70 -11.98
CA THR A 118 -7.50 15.50 -12.82
C THR A 118 -6.82 14.34 -12.12
N VAL A 119 -7.28 13.13 -12.42
CA VAL A 119 -6.64 11.89 -11.97
C VAL A 119 -6.25 11.09 -13.21
N THR A 120 -4.95 10.80 -13.37
CA THR A 120 -4.46 9.95 -14.45
C THR A 120 -4.06 8.59 -13.89
N LEU A 121 -4.78 7.54 -14.27
CA LEU A 121 -4.51 6.16 -13.87
C LEU A 121 -3.58 5.49 -14.88
N LEU A 122 -2.34 5.17 -14.46
CA LEU A 122 -1.37 4.44 -15.27
C LEU A 122 -1.43 2.95 -14.96
N ILE A 123 -1.66 2.14 -15.99
CA ILE A 123 -1.82 0.70 -15.87
C ILE A 123 -0.76 0.00 -16.72
N ARG A 124 0.04 -0.85 -16.09
CA ARG A 124 1.10 -1.61 -16.75
C ARG A 124 0.58 -2.58 -17.83
N SER A 125 -0.61 -3.12 -17.63
CA SER A 125 -1.27 -4.06 -18.55
C SER A 125 -2.31 -3.38 -19.45
N GLY A 126 -2.75 -4.08 -20.49
CA GLY A 126 -3.85 -3.62 -21.34
C GLY A 126 -5.24 -3.79 -20.70
N ALA A 127 -5.35 -4.51 -19.58
CA ALA A 127 -6.62 -4.84 -18.93
C ALA A 127 -6.64 -4.41 -17.46
N PHE A 128 -7.82 -4.09 -16.97
CA PHE A 128 -8.09 -3.86 -15.55
C PHE A 128 -8.16 -5.20 -14.82
N ARG A 129 -7.69 -5.22 -13.55
CA ARG A 129 -7.80 -6.36 -12.64
C ARG A 129 -8.63 -6.01 -11.40
N ALA A 130 -9.35 -4.89 -11.47
CA ALA A 130 -10.29 -4.44 -10.46
C ALA A 130 -11.69 -4.94 -10.78
N ASP A 131 -12.56 -4.94 -9.77
CA ASP A 131 -13.96 -5.29 -9.91
C ASP A 131 -14.68 -4.34 -10.87
N GLU A 132 -15.51 -4.90 -11.74
CA GLU A 132 -16.21 -4.13 -12.78
C GLU A 132 -17.08 -2.99 -12.23
N ILE A 133 -17.63 -3.15 -11.02
CA ILE A 133 -18.47 -2.13 -10.39
C ILE A 133 -17.66 -0.88 -10.11
N ILE A 134 -16.48 -1.01 -9.48
CA ILE A 134 -15.63 0.13 -9.17
C ILE A 134 -15.00 0.73 -10.44
N VAL A 135 -14.63 -0.13 -11.41
CA VAL A 135 -14.13 0.33 -12.71
C VAL A 135 -15.14 1.23 -13.39
N ARG A 136 -16.40 0.78 -13.51
CA ARG A 136 -17.48 1.58 -14.12
C ARG A 136 -17.73 2.87 -13.37
N ALA A 137 -17.77 2.84 -12.03
CA ALA A 137 -17.97 4.01 -11.21
C ALA A 137 -16.86 5.06 -11.43
N VAL A 138 -15.59 4.66 -11.40
CA VAL A 138 -14.45 5.56 -11.59
C VAL A 138 -14.42 6.12 -13.02
N LEU A 139 -14.63 5.28 -14.03
CA LEU A 139 -14.59 5.71 -15.44
C LEU A 139 -15.76 6.62 -15.86
N ALA A 140 -16.81 6.71 -15.05
CA ALA A 140 -17.92 7.63 -15.29
C ALA A 140 -17.59 9.10 -14.96
N HIS A 141 -16.51 9.37 -14.25
CA HIS A 141 -16.09 10.72 -13.91
C HIS A 141 -15.42 11.42 -15.11
N SER A 142 -15.70 12.72 -15.29
CA SER A 142 -15.14 13.52 -16.40
C SER A 142 -13.65 13.88 -16.21
N ASN A 143 -13.15 13.84 -14.97
CA ASN A 143 -11.78 14.21 -14.62
C ASN A 143 -10.84 13.00 -14.43
N ILE A 144 -11.23 11.77 -14.85
CA ILE A 144 -10.36 10.60 -14.95
C ILE A 144 -9.76 10.47 -16.34
N ARG A 145 -8.50 10.12 -16.40
CA ARG A 145 -7.79 9.69 -17.60
C ARG A 145 -7.13 8.34 -17.35
N VAL A 146 -7.14 7.44 -18.30
CA VAL A 146 -6.48 6.13 -18.18
C VAL A 146 -5.44 5.97 -19.27
N ILE A 147 -4.22 5.61 -18.87
CA ILE A 147 -3.13 5.23 -19.77
C ILE A 147 -2.82 3.76 -19.53
N LYS A 148 -3.18 2.92 -20.49
CA LYS A 148 -2.90 1.48 -20.47
C LYS A 148 -1.52 1.18 -21.07
N ASN A 149 -0.95 0.04 -20.71
CA ASN A 149 0.37 -0.38 -21.14
C ASN A 149 1.45 0.66 -20.82
N ALA A 150 1.32 1.33 -19.67
CA ALA A 150 2.22 2.37 -19.19
C ALA A 150 3.08 1.83 -18.05
N ILE A 151 4.39 1.78 -18.26
CA ILE A 151 5.37 1.35 -17.28
C ILE A 151 6.07 2.59 -16.75
N PRO A 152 5.86 2.99 -15.48
CA PRO A 152 6.59 4.12 -14.89
C PRO A 152 8.09 3.81 -14.84
N THR A 153 8.92 4.79 -15.16
CA THR A 153 10.38 4.62 -15.26
C THR A 153 11.16 5.55 -14.34
N GLU A 154 10.63 6.73 -14.00
CA GLU A 154 11.30 7.68 -13.11
C GLU A 154 10.29 8.68 -12.54
N VAL A 155 10.41 8.99 -11.27
CA VAL A 155 9.72 10.14 -10.65
C VAL A 155 10.65 11.34 -10.75
N ILE A 156 10.19 12.45 -11.32
CA ILE A 156 10.99 13.64 -11.53
C ILE A 156 10.43 14.83 -10.76
N GLY A 157 11.33 15.74 -10.36
CA GLY A 157 10.94 16.95 -9.65
C GLY A 157 12.13 17.80 -9.23
N GLY A 158 11.82 18.79 -8.42
CA GLY A 158 12.80 19.63 -7.72
C GLY A 158 12.65 19.44 -6.21
N LYS A 159 12.07 20.43 -5.51
CA LYS A 159 11.72 20.30 -4.09
C LYS A 159 10.56 19.29 -3.87
N PHE A 160 9.66 19.20 -4.84
CA PHE A 160 8.51 18.30 -4.89
C PHE A 160 8.42 17.64 -6.26
N VAL A 161 7.62 16.56 -6.37
CA VAL A 161 7.31 15.92 -7.65
C VAL A 161 6.74 16.96 -8.63
N THR A 162 7.25 16.95 -9.86
CA THR A 162 6.76 17.73 -10.98
C THR A 162 6.36 16.86 -12.17
N GLY A 163 6.60 15.56 -12.11
CA GLY A 163 6.19 14.67 -13.19
C GLY A 163 6.61 13.22 -12.97
N LEU A 164 6.09 12.38 -13.85
CA LEU A 164 6.35 10.95 -13.91
C LEU A 164 6.73 10.57 -15.33
N LYS A 165 7.94 10.04 -15.53
CA LYS A 165 8.32 9.40 -16.79
C LYS A 165 7.73 8.00 -16.85
N TRP A 166 7.27 7.63 -18.02
CA TRP A 166 6.78 6.29 -18.28
C TRP A 166 7.06 5.90 -19.72
N LYS A 167 7.01 4.59 -20.01
CA LYS A 167 7.18 4.06 -21.37
C LYS A 167 6.08 3.06 -21.71
N ASN A 168 5.77 2.98 -22.99
CA ASN A 168 4.90 1.94 -23.55
C ASN A 168 5.72 0.66 -23.87
N PRO A 169 5.07 -0.48 -24.24
CA PRO A 169 5.77 -1.71 -24.61
C PRO A 169 6.67 -1.59 -25.83
N ALA A 170 6.43 -0.62 -26.72
CA ALA A 170 7.31 -0.34 -27.85
C ALA A 170 8.56 0.46 -27.48
N GLY A 171 8.71 0.82 -26.19
CA GLY A 171 9.85 1.58 -25.68
C GLY A 171 9.77 3.08 -25.86
N THR A 172 8.66 3.61 -26.41
CA THR A 172 8.44 5.05 -26.50
C THR A 172 8.23 5.64 -25.11
N GLU A 173 9.05 6.62 -24.75
CA GLU A 173 8.95 7.33 -23.47
C GLU A 173 8.10 8.57 -23.60
N ASP A 174 7.40 8.91 -22.50
CA ASP A 174 6.61 10.12 -22.37
C ASP A 174 6.65 10.60 -20.91
N ILE A 175 6.27 11.84 -20.68
CA ILE A 175 6.23 12.47 -19.35
C ILE A 175 4.81 12.90 -19.05
N LEU A 176 4.33 12.47 -17.91
CA LEU A 176 3.12 12.99 -17.30
C LEU A 176 3.53 14.12 -16.32
N PRO A 177 3.17 15.37 -16.60
CA PRO A 177 3.50 16.51 -15.77
C PRO A 177 2.72 16.54 -14.47
#